data_0b42ee55768da93e12d1d46de7b24372
#
_entry.id   0b42ee55768da93e12d1d46de7b24372
#
_cell.length_a   1.000
_cell.length_b   1.000
_cell.length_c   1.000
_cell.angle_alpha   90.00
_cell.angle_beta   90.00
_cell.angle_gamma   90.00
#
_symmetry.space_group_name_H-M   'P 1'
#
loop_
_entity.id
_entity.type
_entity.pdbx_description
1 polymer ?
#
loop_
_entity_poly.entity_id
_entity_poly.type
_entity_poly.pdbx_seq_one_letter_code
_entity_poly.pdbx_strand_id
1 'polypeptide(L)'
;MENPLDQKLDLSALHLGNISLGTLLGTLLTLVICLVAVRLLTALLRRVLAQTHMDARVQKYLVRTVQLVLWVVTVLITADQLGIPVTSLVALLSVLSLAVSLAVQNVLANVAGGLVLLVTKPFAVGDYVDTPCGAGTVKELTLTYTYLDTPDGLRIAAPNSSLSAGKITNYTTLGTRRIQHSVSASYDAPVQTVRQALLDAVARTPDLLESPGPEVYVNAYGESGIEYIVRSWARTADYWTAYYALLENINAAFDEKSVEMPYNHLNVHIVDPVRVERETKA
;
A
#
# COMPACT_ATOMS: atom_id res chain seq x y z
N MET A 1 25.23 -80.53 24.22
CA MET A 1 25.31 -80.46 22.76
C MET A 1 24.54 -79.19 22.38
N GLU A 2 25.22 -78.04 22.32
CA GLU A 2 24.68 -76.79 21.86
C GLU A 2 24.63 -76.78 20.32
N ASN A 3 23.52 -76.36 19.79
CA ASN A 3 23.22 -76.42 18.38
C ASN A 3 24.00 -75.30 17.64
N PRO A 4 24.89 -75.60 16.65
CA PRO A 4 25.76 -74.63 16.01
C PRO A 4 25.01 -73.67 15.02
N LEU A 5 23.67 -73.71 14.98
CA LEU A 5 22.87 -72.96 14.05
C LEU A 5 22.29 -71.69 14.64
N ASP A 6 22.50 -71.34 15.90
CA ASP A 6 21.97 -70.16 16.58
C ASP A 6 22.98 -69.00 16.67
N GLN A 7 24.06 -69.04 15.87
CA GLN A 7 24.88 -67.84 15.69
C GLN A 7 24.12 -66.80 14.88
N LYS A 8 23.30 -65.96 15.58
CA LYS A 8 22.89 -64.72 15.03
C LYS A 8 24.07 -63.99 14.44
N LEU A 9 24.18 -63.89 13.15
CA LEU A 9 25.15 -63.05 12.44
C LEU A 9 25.15 -61.67 13.10
N ASP A 10 26.09 -61.42 13.98
CA ASP A 10 26.31 -60.14 14.62
C ASP A 10 26.90 -59.19 13.56
N LEU A 11 26.02 -58.59 12.79
CA LEU A 11 26.38 -57.64 11.73
C LEU A 11 27.11 -56.40 12.27
N SER A 12 27.09 -56.21 13.61
CA SER A 12 27.80 -55.10 14.26
C SER A 12 29.31 -55.36 14.40
N ALA A 13 29.76 -56.65 14.29
CA ALA A 13 31.15 -57.06 14.42
C ALA A 13 31.96 -56.98 13.10
N LEU A 14 31.30 -56.77 11.94
CA LEU A 14 31.98 -56.61 10.65
C LEU A 14 32.38 -55.13 10.45
N HIS A 15 33.62 -54.76 10.81
CA HIS A 15 34.17 -53.43 10.59
C HIS A 15 34.92 -53.36 9.25
N LEU A 16 34.47 -52.52 8.34
CA LEU A 16 35.23 -52.00 7.20
C LEU A 16 35.86 -50.66 7.61
N GLY A 17 37.06 -50.75 8.21
CA GLY A 17 37.70 -49.59 8.83
C GLY A 17 36.96 -49.16 10.13
N ASN A 18 36.73 -47.88 10.35
CA ASN A 18 36.02 -47.32 11.51
C ASN A 18 34.48 -47.35 11.41
N ILE A 19 33.89 -47.93 10.35
CA ILE A 19 32.45 -47.92 10.10
C ILE A 19 31.87 -49.32 10.22
N SER A 20 30.87 -49.51 11.10
CA SER A 20 30.22 -50.83 11.24
C SER A 20 29.31 -51.15 10.04
N LEU A 21 29.18 -52.45 9.72
CA LEU A 21 28.26 -52.88 8.65
C LEU A 21 26.80 -52.40 8.90
N GLY A 22 26.39 -52.33 10.18
CA GLY A 22 25.10 -51.81 10.60
C GLY A 22 24.92 -50.33 10.27
N THR A 23 25.96 -49.51 10.48
CA THR A 23 25.97 -48.10 10.11
C THR A 23 25.83 -47.89 8.60
N LEU A 24 26.55 -48.70 7.80
CA LEU A 24 26.45 -48.64 6.34
C LEU A 24 25.04 -48.99 5.81
N LEU A 25 24.46 -50.07 6.36
CA LEU A 25 23.07 -50.44 5.98
C LEU A 25 22.05 -49.38 6.42
N GLY A 26 22.20 -48.80 7.62
CA GLY A 26 21.37 -47.70 8.09
C GLY A 26 21.46 -46.46 7.20
N THR A 27 22.72 -46.07 6.86
CA THR A 27 22.95 -44.92 5.94
C THR A 27 22.38 -45.17 4.55
N LEU A 28 22.52 -46.39 4.02
CA LEU A 28 21.94 -46.73 2.70
C LEU A 28 20.40 -46.65 2.73
N LEU A 29 19.80 -47.19 3.81
CA LEU A 29 18.33 -47.09 3.98
C LEU A 29 17.85 -45.65 4.06
N THR A 30 18.52 -44.82 4.86
CA THR A 30 18.20 -43.39 5.00
C THR A 30 18.38 -42.66 3.68
N LEU A 31 19.44 -42.93 2.93
CA LEU A 31 19.66 -42.34 1.61
C LEU A 31 18.53 -42.72 0.66
N VAL A 32 18.10 -43.98 0.64
CA VAL A 32 16.94 -44.40 -0.20
C VAL A 32 15.66 -43.68 0.20
N ILE A 33 15.39 -43.56 1.50
CA ILE A 33 14.23 -42.81 2.03
C ILE A 33 14.31 -41.35 1.59
N CYS A 34 15.44 -40.68 1.75
CA CYS A 34 15.63 -39.30 1.32
C CYS A 34 15.43 -39.11 -0.22
N LEU A 35 15.97 -40.02 -1.01
CA LEU A 35 15.81 -39.98 -2.48
C LEU A 35 14.34 -40.13 -2.88
N VAL A 36 13.60 -41.03 -2.24
CA VAL A 36 12.17 -41.21 -2.46
C VAL A 36 11.41 -39.92 -2.04
N ALA A 37 11.75 -39.37 -0.86
CA ALA A 37 11.15 -38.13 -0.38
C ALA A 37 11.40 -36.95 -1.36
N VAL A 38 12.65 -36.78 -1.83
CA VAL A 38 12.99 -35.75 -2.83
C VAL A 38 12.17 -35.93 -4.11
N ARG A 39 12.03 -37.16 -4.61
CA ARG A 39 11.23 -37.45 -5.81
C ARG A 39 9.75 -37.14 -5.59
N LEU A 40 9.18 -37.58 -4.47
CA LEU A 40 7.77 -37.38 -4.14
C LEU A 40 7.47 -35.89 -3.98
N LEU A 41 8.27 -35.17 -3.20
CA LEU A 41 8.06 -33.73 -2.97
C LEU A 41 8.21 -32.91 -4.25
N THR A 42 9.23 -33.20 -5.06
CA THR A 42 9.41 -32.51 -6.34
C THR A 42 8.31 -32.85 -7.35
N ALA A 43 7.80 -34.09 -7.37
CA ALA A 43 6.68 -34.49 -8.22
C ALA A 43 5.37 -33.80 -7.77
N LEU A 44 5.12 -33.74 -6.45
CA LEU A 44 3.97 -33.05 -5.89
C LEU A 44 4.02 -31.55 -6.22
N LEU A 45 5.19 -30.91 -6.01
CA LEU A 45 5.40 -29.51 -6.33
C LEU A 45 5.14 -29.21 -7.81
N ARG A 46 5.68 -30.04 -8.72
CA ARG A 46 5.42 -29.90 -10.15
C ARG A 46 3.94 -30.03 -10.49
N ARG A 47 3.22 -30.97 -9.84
CA ARG A 47 1.79 -31.18 -10.06
C ARG A 47 0.97 -29.97 -9.60
N VAL A 48 1.28 -29.41 -8.45
CA VAL A 48 0.61 -28.20 -7.90
C VAL A 48 0.89 -27.00 -8.82
N LEU A 49 2.16 -26.79 -9.20
CA LEU A 49 2.55 -25.66 -10.06
C LEU A 49 1.95 -25.79 -11.48
N ALA A 50 1.79 -27.01 -12.01
CA ALA A 50 1.17 -27.22 -13.32
C ALA A 50 -0.31 -26.81 -13.38
N GLN A 51 -0.98 -26.72 -12.24
CA GLN A 51 -2.37 -26.23 -12.15
C GLN A 51 -2.46 -24.70 -12.04
N THR A 52 -1.32 -24.02 -11.93
CA THR A 52 -1.26 -22.56 -11.77
C THR A 52 -0.89 -21.93 -13.11
N HIS A 53 -1.51 -20.80 -13.46
CA HIS A 53 -1.24 -20.05 -14.69
C HIS A 53 0.11 -19.29 -14.67
N MET A 54 1.13 -19.85 -14.03
CA MET A 54 2.45 -19.24 -13.93
C MET A 54 3.31 -19.54 -15.16
N ASP A 55 4.18 -18.59 -15.54
CA ASP A 55 5.15 -18.78 -16.60
C ASP A 55 5.99 -20.06 -16.37
N ALA A 56 6.14 -20.87 -17.41
CA ALA A 56 6.88 -22.14 -17.33
C ALA A 56 8.35 -21.97 -16.88
N ARG A 57 8.95 -20.80 -17.15
CA ARG A 57 10.32 -20.49 -16.69
C ARG A 57 10.36 -20.34 -15.17
N VAL A 58 9.39 -19.62 -14.59
CA VAL A 58 9.28 -19.42 -13.12
C VAL A 58 9.05 -20.76 -12.43
N GLN A 59 8.14 -21.59 -12.94
CA GLN A 59 7.89 -22.94 -12.41
C GLN A 59 9.17 -23.77 -12.40
N LYS A 60 9.93 -23.74 -13.49
CA LYS A 60 11.19 -24.51 -13.61
C LYS A 60 12.24 -24.05 -12.58
N TYR A 61 12.38 -22.73 -12.36
CA TYR A 61 13.31 -22.20 -11.38
C TYR A 61 12.89 -22.58 -9.94
N LEU A 62 11.61 -22.45 -9.60
CA LEU A 62 11.09 -22.82 -8.29
C LEU A 62 11.34 -24.30 -7.97
N VAL A 63 11.02 -25.20 -8.92
CA VAL A 63 11.26 -26.63 -8.74
C VAL A 63 12.75 -26.93 -8.55
N ARG A 64 13.63 -26.29 -9.34
CA ARG A 64 15.08 -26.49 -9.22
C ARG A 64 15.63 -25.99 -7.88
N THR A 65 15.17 -24.84 -7.41
CA THR A 65 15.60 -24.28 -6.11
C THR A 65 15.20 -25.20 -4.96
N VAL A 66 13.93 -25.65 -4.93
CA VAL A 66 13.47 -26.59 -3.91
C VAL A 66 14.24 -27.92 -4.00
N GLN A 67 14.48 -28.43 -5.21
CA GLN A 67 15.24 -29.65 -5.41
C GLN A 67 16.69 -29.51 -4.92
N LEU A 68 17.35 -28.36 -5.15
CA LEU A 68 18.68 -28.05 -4.64
C LEU A 68 18.71 -28.09 -3.10
N VAL A 69 17.75 -27.42 -2.45
CA VAL A 69 17.66 -27.41 -0.98
C VAL A 69 17.47 -28.84 -0.43
N LEU A 70 16.58 -29.62 -1.02
CA LEU A 70 16.35 -31.02 -0.61
C LEU A 70 17.61 -31.90 -0.80
N TRP A 71 18.40 -31.69 -1.86
CA TRP A 71 19.65 -32.37 -2.06
C TRP A 71 20.69 -32.01 -0.99
N VAL A 72 20.80 -30.71 -0.64
CA VAL A 72 21.71 -30.25 0.43
C VAL A 72 21.34 -30.93 1.76
N VAL A 73 20.04 -30.95 2.10
CA VAL A 73 19.55 -31.63 3.32
C VAL A 73 19.87 -33.14 3.28
N THR A 74 19.65 -33.79 2.13
CA THR A 74 19.97 -35.24 1.97
C THR A 74 21.45 -35.51 2.20
N VAL A 75 22.34 -34.70 1.63
CA VAL A 75 23.80 -34.84 1.81
C VAL A 75 24.18 -34.63 3.27
N LEU A 76 23.62 -33.65 3.97
CA LEU A 76 23.91 -33.42 5.39
C LEU A 76 23.48 -34.59 6.26
N ILE A 77 22.26 -35.10 6.10
CA ILE A 77 21.74 -36.23 6.86
C ILE A 77 22.62 -37.47 6.62
N THR A 78 23.01 -37.70 5.37
CA THR A 78 23.85 -38.88 5.02
C THR A 78 25.26 -38.75 5.58
N ALA A 79 25.86 -37.54 5.55
CA ALA A 79 27.19 -37.29 6.12
C ALA A 79 27.22 -37.46 7.63
N ASP A 80 26.18 -36.95 8.34
CA ASP A 80 26.05 -37.08 9.79
C ASP A 80 25.98 -38.54 10.23
N GLN A 81 25.22 -39.36 9.50
CA GLN A 81 25.15 -40.82 9.78
C GLN A 81 26.47 -41.58 9.56
N LEU A 82 27.30 -41.06 8.65
CA LEU A 82 28.64 -41.61 8.44
C LEU A 82 29.66 -41.15 9.48
N GLY A 83 29.23 -40.35 10.49
CA GLY A 83 30.08 -39.81 11.54
C GLY A 83 30.91 -38.61 11.11
N ILE A 84 30.61 -37.98 9.97
CA ILE A 84 31.25 -36.73 9.51
C ILE A 84 30.63 -35.58 10.30
N PRO A 85 31.43 -34.77 11.04
CA PRO A 85 30.88 -33.67 11.83
C PRO A 85 30.32 -32.56 10.91
N VAL A 86 28.98 -32.50 10.80
CA VAL A 86 28.26 -31.53 9.94
C VAL A 86 27.97 -30.21 10.65
N THR A 87 28.28 -30.07 11.93
CA THR A 87 27.95 -28.91 12.77
C THR A 87 28.44 -27.56 12.16
N SER A 88 29.68 -27.52 11.69
CA SER A 88 30.28 -26.34 11.07
C SER A 88 29.58 -25.99 9.75
N LEU A 89 29.16 -26.99 8.97
CA LEU A 89 28.46 -26.81 7.71
C LEU A 89 27.02 -26.33 7.95
N VAL A 90 26.34 -26.87 8.98
CA VAL A 90 25.01 -26.38 9.40
C VAL A 90 25.09 -24.94 9.88
N ALA A 91 26.13 -24.57 10.65
CA ALA A 91 26.38 -23.21 11.08
C ALA A 91 26.53 -22.24 9.84
N LEU A 92 27.36 -22.64 8.87
CA LEU A 92 27.55 -21.88 7.64
C LEU A 92 26.25 -21.73 6.84
N LEU A 93 25.46 -22.79 6.68
CA LEU A 93 24.18 -22.79 6.00
C LEU A 93 23.16 -21.92 6.74
N SER A 94 23.22 -21.85 8.08
CA SER A 94 22.34 -20.97 8.87
C SER A 94 22.63 -19.49 8.58
N VAL A 95 23.90 -19.09 8.48
CA VAL A 95 24.29 -17.73 8.11
C VAL A 95 23.85 -17.42 6.67
N LEU A 96 24.05 -18.35 5.74
CA LEU A 96 23.61 -18.19 4.35
C LEU A 96 22.08 -18.07 4.26
N SER A 97 21.35 -18.87 5.02
CA SER A 97 19.89 -18.82 5.07
C SER A 97 19.38 -17.47 5.61
N LEU A 98 20.06 -16.92 6.62
CA LEU A 98 19.75 -15.58 7.13
C LEU A 98 19.97 -14.52 6.05
N ALA A 99 21.10 -14.58 5.34
CA ALA A 99 21.40 -13.64 4.24
C ALA A 99 20.35 -13.70 3.12
N VAL A 100 19.94 -14.91 2.72
CA VAL A 100 18.87 -15.10 1.73
C VAL A 100 17.53 -14.57 2.24
N SER A 101 17.20 -14.83 3.51
CA SER A 101 15.96 -14.34 4.13
C SER A 101 15.88 -12.81 4.10
N LEU A 102 16.99 -12.12 4.44
CA LEU A 102 17.07 -10.66 4.36
C LEU A 102 16.93 -10.15 2.91
N ALA A 103 17.53 -10.87 1.95
CA ALA A 103 17.45 -10.48 0.53
C ALA A 103 16.01 -10.57 -0.03
N VAL A 104 15.18 -11.52 0.42
CA VAL A 104 13.81 -11.71 -0.07
C VAL A 104 12.74 -11.04 0.83
N GLN A 105 13.14 -10.43 1.93
CA GLN A 105 12.24 -9.85 2.95
C GLN A 105 11.22 -8.90 2.34
N ASN A 106 11.64 -8.00 1.45
CA ASN A 106 10.74 -7.01 0.83
C ASN A 106 9.69 -7.67 -0.09
N VAL A 107 10.06 -8.76 -0.76
CA VAL A 107 9.11 -9.50 -1.60
C VAL A 107 8.04 -10.15 -0.73
N LEU A 108 8.46 -10.81 0.36
CA LEU A 108 7.52 -11.41 1.31
C LEU A 108 6.63 -10.37 1.99
N ALA A 109 7.18 -9.21 2.35
CA ALA A 109 6.41 -8.11 2.94
C ALA A 109 5.31 -7.62 1.99
N ASN A 110 5.60 -7.51 0.69
CA ASN A 110 4.61 -7.13 -0.31
C ASN A 110 3.51 -8.18 -0.50
N VAL A 111 3.88 -9.46 -0.50
CA VAL A 111 2.90 -10.57 -0.57
C VAL A 111 2.00 -10.56 0.66
N ALA A 112 2.59 -10.45 1.86
CA ALA A 112 1.83 -10.34 3.11
C ALA A 112 0.93 -9.10 3.13
N GLY A 113 1.44 -7.94 2.69
CA GLY A 113 0.66 -6.72 2.53
C GLY A 113 -0.53 -6.90 1.58
N GLY A 114 -0.32 -7.55 0.43
CA GLY A 114 -1.40 -7.86 -0.51
C GLY A 114 -2.49 -8.75 0.11
N LEU A 115 -2.10 -9.76 0.87
CA LEU A 115 -3.05 -10.62 1.58
C LEU A 115 -3.84 -9.83 2.64
N VAL A 116 -3.18 -8.96 3.41
CA VAL A 116 -3.83 -8.08 4.38
C VAL A 116 -4.86 -7.19 3.68
N LEU A 117 -4.49 -6.53 2.58
CA LEU A 117 -5.42 -5.67 1.82
C LEU A 117 -6.63 -6.44 1.28
N LEU A 118 -6.43 -7.67 0.80
CA LEU A 118 -7.51 -8.53 0.31
C LEU A 118 -8.50 -8.96 1.42
N VAL A 119 -7.98 -9.20 2.63
CA VAL A 119 -8.80 -9.62 3.78
C VAL A 119 -9.51 -8.43 4.43
N THR A 120 -8.78 -7.34 4.70
CA THR A 120 -9.31 -6.16 5.41
C THR A 120 -10.14 -5.25 4.53
N LYS A 121 -9.89 -5.25 3.20
CA LYS A 121 -10.59 -4.48 2.18
C LYS A 121 -10.76 -2.99 2.55
N PRO A 122 -9.70 -2.25 2.82
CA PRO A 122 -9.80 -0.83 3.12
C PRO A 122 -10.28 -0.01 1.92
N PHE A 123 -10.24 -0.58 0.73
CA PHE A 123 -10.76 -0.05 -0.53
C PHE A 123 -11.19 -1.21 -1.45
N ALA A 124 -12.02 -0.89 -2.43
CA ALA A 124 -12.39 -1.77 -3.53
C ALA A 124 -11.78 -1.28 -4.86
N VAL A 125 -11.78 -2.15 -5.87
CA VAL A 125 -11.45 -1.74 -7.25
C VAL A 125 -12.51 -0.74 -7.72
N GLY A 126 -12.07 0.41 -8.23
CA GLY A 126 -12.91 1.54 -8.61
C GLY A 126 -12.96 2.68 -7.57
N ASP A 127 -12.51 2.46 -6.34
CA ASP A 127 -12.44 3.53 -5.34
C ASP A 127 -11.32 4.51 -5.64
N TYR A 128 -11.58 5.80 -5.43
CA TYR A 128 -10.56 6.83 -5.42
C TYR A 128 -9.95 6.95 -4.03
N VAL A 129 -8.64 6.70 -3.94
CA VAL A 129 -7.92 6.67 -2.67
C VAL A 129 -6.69 7.58 -2.70
N ASP A 130 -6.33 8.12 -1.54
CA ASP A 130 -5.05 8.77 -1.30
C ASP A 130 -4.22 7.91 -0.36
N THR A 131 -2.99 7.64 -0.78
CA THR A 131 -2.09 6.67 -0.16
C THR A 131 -0.68 7.26 -0.02
N PRO A 132 0.22 6.65 0.76
CA PRO A 132 1.62 7.08 0.84
C PRO A 132 2.35 7.09 -0.52
N CYS A 133 1.84 6.34 -1.50
CA CYS A 133 2.42 6.25 -2.85
C CYS A 133 1.79 7.22 -3.85
N GLY A 134 0.76 7.98 -3.45
CA GLY A 134 0.02 8.94 -4.26
C GLY A 134 -1.47 8.64 -4.30
N ALA A 135 -2.23 9.55 -4.92
CA ALA A 135 -3.68 9.47 -5.04
C ALA A 135 -4.10 8.98 -6.44
N GLY A 136 -5.14 8.16 -6.49
CA GLY A 136 -5.69 7.64 -7.74
C GLY A 136 -6.84 6.67 -7.55
N THR A 137 -7.47 6.28 -8.65
CA THR A 137 -8.51 5.26 -8.66
C THR A 137 -7.88 3.87 -8.69
N VAL A 138 -8.27 3.02 -7.76
CA VAL A 138 -7.79 1.63 -7.69
C VAL A 138 -8.22 0.87 -8.94
N LYS A 139 -7.26 0.47 -9.74
CA LYS A 139 -7.51 -0.29 -10.98
C LYS A 139 -7.43 -1.79 -10.77
N GLU A 140 -6.42 -2.22 -10.04
CA GLU A 140 -6.13 -3.63 -9.82
C GLU A 140 -5.31 -3.81 -8.54
N LEU A 141 -5.61 -4.89 -7.80
CA LEU A 141 -4.82 -5.36 -6.67
C LEU A 141 -4.22 -6.72 -7.04
N THR A 142 -2.90 -6.75 -7.22
CA THR A 142 -2.14 -7.99 -7.47
C THR A 142 -1.48 -8.49 -6.18
N LEU A 143 -0.75 -9.59 -6.26
CA LEU A 143 -0.11 -10.20 -5.09
C LEU A 143 0.92 -9.28 -4.42
N THR A 144 1.65 -8.47 -5.18
CA THR A 144 2.75 -7.64 -4.67
C THR A 144 2.54 -6.13 -4.88
N TYR A 145 1.70 -5.73 -5.82
CA TYR A 145 1.43 -4.34 -6.16
C TYR A 145 -0.06 -4.08 -6.29
N THR A 146 -0.46 -2.87 -5.91
CA THR A 146 -1.76 -2.27 -6.25
C THR A 146 -1.53 -1.19 -7.30
N TYR A 147 -2.32 -1.20 -8.37
CA TYR A 147 -2.23 -0.20 -9.44
C TYR A 147 -3.31 0.86 -9.25
N LEU A 148 -2.88 2.13 -9.26
CA LEU A 148 -3.76 3.29 -9.16
C LEU A 148 -3.65 4.10 -10.45
N ASP A 149 -4.79 4.48 -11.03
CA ASP A 149 -4.84 5.37 -12.19
C ASP A 149 -5.16 6.80 -11.69
N THR A 150 -4.28 7.76 -12.01
CA THR A 150 -4.48 9.16 -11.61
C THR A 150 -5.42 9.87 -12.57
N PRO A 151 -6.07 10.98 -12.16
CA PRO A 151 -6.90 11.80 -13.05
C PRO A 151 -6.13 12.34 -14.27
N ASP A 152 -4.81 12.51 -14.15
CA ASP A 152 -3.93 12.99 -15.24
C ASP A 152 -3.56 11.89 -16.24
N GLY A 153 -4.14 10.69 -16.12
CA GLY A 153 -3.88 9.57 -17.02
C GLY A 153 -2.58 8.82 -16.75
N LEU A 154 -2.00 8.95 -15.56
CA LEU A 154 -0.81 8.21 -15.15
C LEU A 154 -1.19 6.97 -14.34
N ARG A 155 -0.33 5.95 -14.35
CA ARG A 155 -0.48 4.76 -13.52
C ARG A 155 0.62 4.67 -12.47
N ILE A 156 0.20 4.58 -11.21
CA ILE A 156 1.07 4.36 -10.06
C ILE A 156 1.06 2.87 -9.73
N ALA A 157 2.24 2.25 -9.65
CA ALA A 157 2.42 0.90 -9.13
C ALA A 157 2.86 1.00 -7.66
N ALA A 158 1.94 0.88 -6.74
CA ALA A 158 2.17 1.01 -5.31
C ALA A 158 2.50 -0.36 -4.69
N PRO A 159 3.64 -0.54 -3.99
CA PRO A 159 3.94 -1.77 -3.29
C PRO A 159 2.90 -2.04 -2.18
N ASN A 160 2.36 -3.27 -2.12
CA ASN A 160 1.31 -3.59 -1.15
C ASN A 160 1.75 -3.44 0.31
N SER A 161 3.04 -3.65 0.62
CA SER A 161 3.58 -3.43 1.96
C SER A 161 3.46 -1.97 2.41
N SER A 162 3.70 -1.02 1.49
CA SER A 162 3.57 0.41 1.77
C SER A 162 2.11 0.81 2.02
N LEU A 163 1.17 0.23 1.27
CA LEU A 163 -0.26 0.50 1.45
C LEU A 163 -0.79 -0.11 2.74
N SER A 164 -0.44 -1.36 3.03
CA SER A 164 -0.94 -2.06 4.24
C SER A 164 -0.41 -1.48 5.55
N ALA A 165 0.78 -0.85 5.53
CA ALA A 165 1.38 -0.20 6.69
C ALA A 165 1.05 1.29 6.80
N GLY A 166 0.60 1.93 5.72
CA GLY A 166 0.39 3.36 5.64
C GLY A 166 -1.05 3.80 5.88
N LYS A 167 -1.23 5.12 6.00
CA LYS A 167 -2.56 5.73 6.04
C LYS A 167 -3.19 5.66 4.64
N ILE A 168 -4.41 5.16 4.55
CA ILE A 168 -5.23 5.18 3.35
C ILE A 168 -6.45 6.05 3.60
N THR A 169 -6.65 7.08 2.78
CA THR A 169 -7.87 7.88 2.79
C THR A 169 -8.73 7.46 1.60
N ASN A 170 -9.87 6.83 1.86
CA ASN A 170 -10.80 6.43 0.81
C ASN A 170 -11.90 7.50 0.66
N TYR A 171 -11.97 8.10 -0.50
CA TYR A 171 -12.93 9.17 -0.81
C TYR A 171 -14.26 8.65 -1.36
N THR A 172 -14.35 7.37 -1.69
CA THR A 172 -15.52 6.78 -2.37
C THR A 172 -16.43 6.01 -1.42
N THR A 173 -15.86 5.33 -0.42
CA THR A 173 -16.58 4.40 0.46
C THR A 173 -17.80 4.99 1.14
N LEU A 174 -17.76 6.26 1.56
CA LEU A 174 -18.88 6.91 2.25
C LEU A 174 -19.98 7.41 1.30
N GLY A 175 -19.74 7.42 -0.01
CA GLY A 175 -20.69 7.83 -1.04
C GLY A 175 -20.98 9.32 -1.11
N THR A 176 -20.68 10.08 -0.05
CA THR A 176 -20.87 11.53 0.03
C THR A 176 -19.61 12.22 0.53
N ARG A 177 -19.37 13.45 0.07
CA ARG A 177 -18.22 14.27 0.46
C ARG A 177 -18.65 15.67 0.82
N ARG A 178 -18.00 16.23 1.84
CA ARG A 178 -18.20 17.63 2.22
C ARG A 178 -17.34 18.53 1.34
N ILE A 179 -17.99 19.47 0.66
CA ILE A 179 -17.37 20.61 -0.02
C ILE A 179 -17.21 21.71 1.02
N GLN A 180 -16.06 22.37 1.01
CA GLN A 180 -15.79 23.52 1.88
C GLN A 180 -15.06 24.57 1.06
N HIS A 181 -15.64 25.79 0.99
CA HIS A 181 -14.98 26.96 0.43
C HIS A 181 -14.76 28.01 1.51
N SER A 182 -13.61 28.69 1.41
CA SER A 182 -13.30 29.87 2.21
C SER A 182 -13.36 31.08 1.28
N VAL A 183 -14.15 32.07 1.65
CA VAL A 183 -14.33 33.30 0.87
C VAL A 183 -14.20 34.51 1.80
N SER A 184 -13.68 35.63 1.28
CA SER A 184 -13.56 36.88 2.02
C SER A 184 -14.59 37.91 1.53
N ALA A 185 -15.19 38.63 2.48
CA ALA A 185 -16.04 39.76 2.20
C ALA A 185 -15.56 41.02 2.95
N SER A 186 -15.83 42.19 2.38
CA SER A 186 -15.48 43.48 2.98
C SER A 186 -16.05 43.62 4.38
N TYR A 187 -15.34 44.31 5.28
CA TYR A 187 -15.83 44.71 6.61
C TYR A 187 -17.10 45.59 6.55
N ASP A 188 -17.32 46.26 5.44
CA ASP A 188 -18.48 47.11 5.24
C ASP A 188 -19.77 46.32 4.92
N ALA A 189 -19.62 45.04 4.55
CA ALA A 189 -20.75 44.16 4.23
C ALA A 189 -21.34 43.58 5.52
N PRO A 190 -22.67 43.78 5.81
CA PRO A 190 -23.30 43.18 6.96
C PRO A 190 -23.18 41.63 6.95
N VAL A 191 -22.77 41.04 8.07
CA VAL A 191 -22.59 39.58 8.19
C VAL A 191 -23.81 38.77 7.73
N GLN A 192 -25.04 39.28 8.01
CA GLN A 192 -26.26 38.59 7.62
C GLN A 192 -26.48 38.63 6.11
N THR A 193 -26.09 39.70 5.44
CA THR A 193 -26.18 39.85 3.97
C THR A 193 -25.21 38.85 3.31
N VAL A 194 -23.97 38.78 3.80
CA VAL A 194 -22.97 37.81 3.30
C VAL A 194 -23.46 36.39 3.50
N ARG A 195 -23.94 36.07 4.70
CA ARG A 195 -24.47 34.73 5.03
C ARG A 195 -25.60 34.33 4.09
N GLN A 196 -26.54 35.25 3.83
CA GLN A 196 -27.68 35.00 2.94
C GLN A 196 -27.20 34.80 1.49
N ALA A 197 -26.24 35.62 1.02
CA ALA A 197 -25.64 35.43 -0.29
C ALA A 197 -25.03 34.06 -0.47
N LEU A 198 -24.27 33.57 0.51
CA LEU A 198 -23.65 32.24 0.50
C LEU A 198 -24.68 31.11 0.52
N LEU A 199 -25.76 31.25 1.31
CA LEU A 199 -26.88 30.29 1.30
C LEU A 199 -27.62 30.25 -0.02
N ASP A 200 -27.87 31.44 -0.64
CA ASP A 200 -28.48 31.53 -1.95
C ASP A 200 -27.61 30.89 -3.03
N ALA A 201 -26.29 31.07 -2.95
CA ALA A 201 -25.33 30.39 -3.84
C ALA A 201 -25.42 28.86 -3.74
N VAL A 202 -25.49 28.34 -2.52
CA VAL A 202 -25.66 26.90 -2.30
C VAL A 202 -26.99 26.42 -2.88
N ALA A 203 -28.08 27.13 -2.63
CA ALA A 203 -29.43 26.76 -3.12
C ALA A 203 -29.53 26.73 -4.66
N ARG A 204 -28.70 27.50 -5.36
CA ARG A 204 -28.64 27.53 -6.85
C ARG A 204 -27.71 26.46 -7.42
N THR A 205 -26.82 25.90 -6.59
CA THR A 205 -25.82 24.95 -7.07
C THR A 205 -26.46 23.59 -7.25
N PRO A 206 -26.41 23.00 -8.45
CA PRO A 206 -26.91 21.65 -8.67
C PRO A 206 -26.07 20.60 -7.94
N ASP A 207 -26.63 19.43 -7.75
CA ASP A 207 -25.96 18.24 -7.19
C ASP A 207 -25.47 18.36 -5.74
N LEU A 208 -25.84 19.45 -5.03
CA LEU A 208 -25.67 19.55 -3.60
C LEU A 208 -26.82 18.84 -2.86
N LEU A 209 -26.47 18.21 -1.73
CA LEU A 209 -27.42 17.50 -0.90
C LEU A 209 -28.15 18.47 0.06
N GLU A 210 -29.44 18.27 0.24
CA GLU A 210 -30.25 19.00 1.21
C GLU A 210 -29.96 18.54 2.65
N SER A 211 -29.58 17.30 2.81
CA SER A 211 -29.23 16.69 4.12
C SER A 211 -27.90 15.92 4.01
N PRO A 212 -26.90 16.27 4.84
CA PRO A 212 -26.88 17.37 5.81
C PRO A 212 -27.00 18.74 5.14
N GLY A 213 -27.73 19.68 5.78
CA GLY A 213 -27.93 21.02 5.26
C GLY A 213 -26.63 21.84 5.15
N PRO A 214 -26.65 22.93 4.36
CA PRO A 214 -25.50 23.81 4.24
C PRO A 214 -25.25 24.60 5.53
N GLU A 215 -23.98 24.86 5.79
CA GLU A 215 -23.52 25.63 6.95
C GLU A 215 -22.69 26.83 6.47
N VAL A 216 -22.95 28.01 7.03
CA VAL A 216 -22.16 29.21 6.79
C VAL A 216 -21.73 29.84 8.10
N TYR A 217 -20.42 29.98 8.27
CA TYR A 217 -19.83 30.55 9.49
C TYR A 217 -18.84 31.66 9.15
N VAL A 218 -18.71 32.63 10.09
CA VAL A 218 -17.53 33.50 10.12
C VAL A 218 -16.37 32.64 10.61
N ASN A 219 -15.29 32.61 9.84
CA ASN A 219 -14.10 31.83 10.14
C ASN A 219 -13.06 32.67 10.89
N ALA A 220 -12.78 33.85 10.36
CA ALA A 220 -11.78 34.76 10.96
C ALA A 220 -12.03 36.20 10.54
N TYR A 221 -11.45 37.14 11.28
CA TYR A 221 -11.32 38.53 10.90
C TYR A 221 -9.91 38.73 10.35
N GLY A 222 -9.81 38.82 9.00
CA GLY A 222 -8.54 38.93 8.29
C GLY A 222 -8.05 40.37 8.16
N GLU A 223 -6.89 40.58 7.55
CA GLU A 223 -6.27 41.90 7.41
C GLU A 223 -7.07 42.86 6.51
N SER A 224 -7.77 42.32 5.49
CA SER A 224 -8.49 43.14 4.49
C SER A 224 -9.97 42.85 4.44
N GLY A 225 -10.50 41.87 5.19
CA GLY A 225 -11.91 41.51 5.18
C GLY A 225 -12.21 40.40 6.18
N ILE A 226 -13.48 40.03 6.25
CA ILE A 226 -13.99 38.95 7.10
C ILE A 226 -13.99 37.67 6.27
N GLU A 227 -13.35 36.63 6.79
CA GLU A 227 -13.33 35.31 6.16
C GLU A 227 -14.56 34.50 6.60
N TYR A 228 -15.23 33.91 5.61
CA TYR A 228 -16.38 33.04 5.79
C TYR A 228 -16.04 31.64 5.28
N ILE A 229 -16.56 30.63 5.96
CA ILE A 229 -16.58 29.25 5.51
C ILE A 229 -18.00 28.88 5.12
N VAL A 230 -18.18 28.40 3.90
CA VAL A 230 -19.40 27.73 3.44
C VAL A 230 -19.12 26.25 3.28
N ARG A 231 -19.98 25.43 3.88
CA ARG A 231 -19.92 23.96 3.83
C ARG A 231 -21.21 23.43 3.23
N SER A 232 -21.07 22.49 2.33
CA SER A 232 -22.17 21.76 1.73
C SER A 232 -21.76 20.32 1.47
N TRP A 233 -22.68 19.48 1.09
CA TRP A 233 -22.41 18.07 0.82
C TRP A 233 -22.84 17.72 -0.60
N ALA A 234 -22.07 16.84 -1.28
CA ALA A 234 -22.39 16.31 -2.58
C ALA A 234 -22.15 14.81 -2.60
N ARG A 235 -22.76 14.09 -3.54
CA ARG A 235 -22.35 12.70 -3.81
C ARG A 235 -20.93 12.69 -4.35
N THR A 236 -20.18 11.64 -4.05
CA THR A 236 -18.79 11.52 -4.47
C THR A 236 -18.62 11.64 -5.99
N ALA A 237 -19.58 11.11 -6.77
CA ALA A 237 -19.56 11.19 -8.23
C ALA A 237 -19.68 12.62 -8.75
N ASP A 238 -20.46 13.46 -8.07
CA ASP A 238 -20.81 14.82 -8.49
C ASP A 238 -19.93 15.88 -7.80
N TYR A 239 -18.98 15.43 -6.94
CA TYR A 239 -18.18 16.29 -6.06
C TYR A 239 -17.49 17.44 -6.80
N TRP A 240 -16.77 17.16 -7.87
CA TRP A 240 -15.99 18.17 -8.57
C TRP A 240 -16.89 19.12 -9.38
N THR A 241 -17.96 18.60 -9.96
CA THR A 241 -18.95 19.42 -10.68
C THR A 241 -19.61 20.41 -9.72
N ALA A 242 -20.11 19.94 -8.60
CA ALA A 242 -20.71 20.78 -7.57
C ALA A 242 -19.69 21.74 -6.91
N TYR A 243 -18.43 21.29 -6.73
CA TYR A 243 -17.36 22.10 -6.15
C TYR A 243 -17.11 23.38 -6.97
N TYR A 244 -16.91 23.24 -8.28
CA TYR A 244 -16.64 24.39 -9.15
C TYR A 244 -17.89 25.22 -9.41
N ALA A 245 -19.06 24.62 -9.59
CA ALA A 245 -20.31 25.31 -9.74
C ALA A 245 -20.65 26.19 -8.52
N LEU A 246 -20.34 25.70 -7.29
CA LEU A 246 -20.56 26.49 -6.09
C LEU A 246 -19.67 27.74 -6.05
N LEU A 247 -18.40 27.64 -6.48
CA LEU A 247 -17.51 28.82 -6.56
C LEU A 247 -18.05 29.89 -7.50
N GLU A 248 -18.55 29.50 -8.67
CA GLU A 248 -19.15 30.44 -9.64
C GLU A 248 -20.42 31.06 -9.07
N ASN A 249 -21.29 30.27 -8.45
CA ASN A 249 -22.53 30.76 -7.84
C ASN A 249 -22.28 31.66 -6.64
N ILE A 250 -21.20 31.47 -5.87
CA ILE A 250 -20.80 32.39 -4.80
C ILE A 250 -20.48 33.77 -5.38
N ASN A 251 -19.69 33.84 -6.46
CA ASN A 251 -19.36 35.09 -7.10
C ASN A 251 -20.64 35.80 -7.59
N ALA A 252 -21.52 35.11 -8.31
CA ALA A 252 -22.78 35.65 -8.81
C ALA A 252 -23.72 36.17 -7.68
N ALA A 253 -23.79 35.41 -6.55
CA ALA A 253 -24.61 35.81 -5.42
C ALA A 253 -24.06 37.04 -4.69
N PHE A 254 -22.74 37.21 -4.65
CA PHE A 254 -22.07 38.36 -4.06
C PHE A 254 -22.33 39.61 -4.93
N ASP A 255 -22.22 39.49 -6.28
CA ASP A 255 -22.52 40.57 -7.21
C ASP A 255 -23.97 41.03 -7.07
N GLU A 256 -24.94 40.10 -7.02
CA GLU A 256 -26.37 40.43 -6.87
C GLU A 256 -26.70 41.15 -5.56
N LYS A 257 -26.00 40.79 -4.48
CA LYS A 257 -26.23 41.42 -3.16
C LYS A 257 -25.29 42.59 -2.89
N SER A 258 -24.49 43.00 -3.87
CA SER A 258 -23.47 44.04 -3.72
C SER A 258 -22.53 43.80 -2.57
N VAL A 259 -22.14 42.54 -2.36
CA VAL A 259 -21.11 42.14 -1.39
C VAL A 259 -19.75 42.20 -2.09
N GLU A 260 -18.90 43.11 -1.63
CA GLU A 260 -17.56 43.26 -2.20
C GLU A 260 -16.59 42.20 -1.67
N MET A 261 -15.83 41.59 -2.59
CA MET A 261 -14.66 40.79 -2.24
C MET A 261 -13.44 41.72 -2.13
N PRO A 262 -12.88 41.94 -0.96
CA PRO A 262 -11.85 42.96 -0.78
C PRO A 262 -10.56 42.61 -1.47
N TYR A 263 -9.94 43.59 -2.09
CA TYR A 263 -8.51 43.49 -2.43
C TYR A 263 -7.66 43.64 -1.18
N ASN A 264 -6.38 43.29 -1.29
CA ASN A 264 -5.45 43.50 -0.17
C ASN A 264 -5.31 45.00 0.12
N HIS A 265 -5.70 45.41 1.33
CA HIS A 265 -5.54 46.79 1.80
C HIS A 265 -4.22 46.93 2.55
N LEU A 266 -3.44 47.95 2.22
CA LEU A 266 -2.22 48.31 2.91
C LEU A 266 -2.37 49.72 3.49
N ASN A 267 -2.27 49.85 4.80
CA ASN A 267 -2.20 51.17 5.46
C ASN A 267 -0.76 51.66 5.40
N VAL A 268 -0.48 52.67 4.57
CA VAL A 268 0.85 53.25 4.44
C VAL A 268 0.93 54.53 5.29
N HIS A 269 1.73 54.50 6.36
CA HIS A 269 2.06 55.68 7.14
C HIS A 269 3.29 56.34 6.50
N ILE A 270 3.11 57.50 5.87
CA ILE A 270 4.18 58.31 5.33
C ILE A 270 4.75 59.19 6.45
N VAL A 271 5.95 58.85 6.94
CA VAL A 271 6.59 59.52 8.07
C VAL A 271 7.28 60.85 7.63
N ASP A 272 7.74 60.92 6.38
CA ASP A 272 8.33 62.13 5.80
C ASP A 272 7.43 62.80 4.76
N PRO A 273 7.39 64.17 4.66
CA PRO A 273 6.58 64.83 3.67
C PRO A 273 7.11 64.53 2.27
N VAL A 274 6.36 63.71 1.52
CA VAL A 274 6.66 63.46 0.11
C VAL A 274 6.40 64.73 -0.70
N ARG A 275 7.41 65.37 -1.27
CA ARG A 275 7.25 66.43 -2.28
C ARG A 275 6.71 65.78 -3.56
N VAL A 276 5.45 65.94 -3.84
CA VAL A 276 4.87 65.55 -5.14
C VAL A 276 5.19 66.66 -6.13
N GLU A 277 6.21 66.47 -6.96
CA GLU A 277 6.42 67.33 -8.14
C GLU A 277 5.35 67.01 -9.17
N ARG A 278 4.41 67.91 -9.37
CA ARG A 278 3.49 67.83 -10.49
C ARG A 278 4.25 68.20 -11.78
N GLU A 279 4.52 67.19 -12.61
CA GLU A 279 4.90 67.50 -13.99
C GLU A 279 3.73 68.20 -14.69
N THR A 280 3.89 69.51 -14.88
CA THR A 280 3.01 70.33 -15.74
C THR A 280 3.43 69.98 -17.18
N LYS A 281 2.64 69.13 -17.85
CA LYS A 281 2.75 68.96 -19.29
C LYS A 281 2.41 70.29 -19.94
N ALA A 282 3.42 70.91 -20.63
CA ALA A 282 3.27 72.01 -21.53
C ALA A 282 2.66 71.57 -22.87
#